data_fa0c3a6326c3be229f2d7870618e7e78
#
_entry.id   fa0c3a6326c3be229f2d7870618e7e78
#
_cell.length_a   1.000
_cell.length_b   1.000
_cell.length_c   1.000
_cell.angle_alpha   90.00
_cell.angle_beta   90.00
_cell.angle_gamma   90.00
#
_symmetry.space_group_name_H-M   'P 1'
#
loop_
_entity.id
_entity.type
_entity.pdbx_description
1 polymer ?
#
loop_
_entity_poly.entity_id
_entity_poly.type
_entity_poly.pdbx_seq_one_letter_code
_entity_poly.pdbx_strand_id
1 'polypeptide(L)'
;MAAGMATGKAWFKVPAAIKFVLTGKPAKWISGKDIILHIIGMIGVDGALYKSMEFVGDGISYLSMDDRFTIANMAIEAGGKNGIFPVDDLAKEYMEAHSKRPYVVYEADEDAEYEETYTIDLSTLKPTVAFPHLPENTKTIDEVGDIKIDQVVIGSCTNGRMDDLRVAASILKGKKVADYVKLIVTPASRKIYLQASKMGILDTLAEAGAMITHPGCGLCCGCLLYTSPSPRDR
;
A
#
# COMPACT_ATOMS: atom_id res chain seq x y z
N MET A 1 10.65 -6.85 -22.51
CA MET A 1 11.60 -7.03 -21.39
C MET A 1 13.02 -7.30 -21.88
N ALA A 2 13.29 -8.31 -22.72
CA ALA A 2 14.64 -8.63 -23.21
C ALA A 2 15.38 -7.45 -23.89
N ALA A 3 14.71 -6.67 -24.75
CA ALA A 3 15.30 -5.49 -25.36
C ALA A 3 15.69 -4.42 -24.33
N GLY A 4 14.86 -4.18 -23.32
CA GLY A 4 15.19 -3.25 -22.24
C GLY A 4 16.37 -3.71 -21.40
N MET A 5 16.48 -5.01 -21.13
CA MET A 5 17.64 -5.57 -20.41
C MET A 5 18.93 -5.47 -21.25
N ALA A 6 18.85 -5.68 -22.56
CA ALA A 6 20.01 -5.62 -23.45
C ALA A 6 20.49 -4.19 -23.72
N THR A 7 19.57 -3.24 -23.82
CA THR A 7 19.87 -1.85 -24.26
C THR A 7 19.85 -0.84 -23.11
N GLY A 8 19.29 -1.19 -21.96
CA GLY A 8 19.04 -0.25 -20.85
C GLY A 8 17.98 0.82 -21.17
N LYS A 9 17.21 0.64 -22.25
CA LYS A 9 16.21 1.63 -22.73
C LYS A 9 14.86 0.95 -22.93
N ALA A 10 13.80 1.69 -22.60
CA ALA A 10 12.42 1.34 -22.91
C ALA A 10 11.67 2.59 -23.40
N TRP A 11 10.65 2.38 -24.23
CA TRP A 11 9.75 3.46 -24.61
C TRP A 11 8.43 3.30 -23.87
N PHE A 12 7.81 4.43 -23.55
CA PHE A 12 6.51 4.47 -22.92
C PHE A 12 5.62 5.48 -23.66
N LYS A 13 4.36 5.15 -23.84
CA LYS A 13 3.36 6.15 -24.21
C LYS A 13 3.12 7.04 -22.99
N VAL A 14 3.14 8.35 -23.14
CA VAL A 14 2.79 9.28 -22.07
C VAL A 14 1.31 9.05 -21.71
N PRO A 15 0.99 8.70 -20.45
CA PRO A 15 -0.40 8.48 -20.04
C PRO A 15 -1.14 9.82 -19.86
N ALA A 16 -2.46 9.79 -20.02
CA ALA A 16 -3.29 10.86 -19.46
C ALA A 16 -3.22 10.85 -17.93
N ALA A 17 -3.59 11.96 -17.30
CA ALA A 17 -3.54 12.10 -15.85
C ALA A 17 -4.94 12.27 -15.23
N ILE A 18 -5.12 11.68 -14.05
CA ILE A 18 -6.27 11.91 -13.15
C ILE A 18 -5.76 12.61 -11.91
N LYS A 19 -6.44 13.66 -11.48
CA LYS A 19 -6.12 14.40 -10.26
C LYS A 19 -7.03 13.99 -9.11
N PHE A 20 -6.43 13.69 -7.96
CA PHE A 20 -7.13 13.44 -6.70
C PHE A 20 -6.77 14.55 -5.71
N VAL A 21 -7.73 15.39 -5.37
CA VAL A 21 -7.57 16.47 -4.38
C VAL A 21 -7.99 15.92 -3.03
N LEU A 22 -7.01 15.67 -2.17
CA LEU A 22 -7.22 15.16 -0.82
C LEU A 22 -7.35 16.35 0.14
N THR A 23 -8.46 16.46 0.85
CA THR A 23 -8.73 17.55 1.78
C THR A 23 -9.02 17.03 3.18
N GLY A 24 -8.88 17.91 4.17
CA GLY A 24 -9.23 17.59 5.55
C GLY A 24 -8.26 16.60 6.23
N LYS A 25 -8.46 16.39 7.50
CA LYS A 25 -7.63 15.53 8.35
C LYS A 25 -8.27 14.15 8.49
N PRO A 26 -7.56 13.05 8.18
CA PRO A 26 -8.10 11.70 8.37
C PRO A 26 -8.42 11.42 9.85
N ALA A 27 -9.51 10.69 10.08
CA ALA A 27 -9.87 10.23 11.40
C ALA A 27 -8.87 9.21 11.94
N LYS A 28 -8.92 8.93 13.25
CA LYS A 28 -8.12 7.89 13.88
C LYS A 28 -8.38 6.55 13.18
N TRP A 29 -7.35 5.80 12.87
CA TRP A 29 -7.33 4.51 12.19
C TRP A 29 -7.55 4.57 10.66
N ILE A 30 -7.68 5.74 10.07
CA ILE A 30 -7.63 5.89 8.62
C ILE A 30 -6.17 5.99 8.20
N SER A 31 -5.77 5.12 7.31
CA SER A 31 -4.41 5.00 6.75
C SER A 31 -4.43 5.20 5.23
N GLY A 32 -3.25 5.25 4.63
CA GLY A 32 -3.12 5.26 3.17
C GLY A 32 -3.85 4.11 2.49
N LYS A 33 -3.96 2.95 3.17
CA LYS A 33 -4.70 1.79 2.67
C LYS A 33 -6.20 2.06 2.53
N ASP A 34 -6.81 2.69 3.53
CA ASP A 34 -8.23 3.04 3.49
C ASP A 34 -8.51 4.05 2.38
N ILE A 35 -7.62 5.03 2.21
CA ILE A 35 -7.74 6.06 1.18
C ILE A 35 -7.72 5.44 -0.21
N ILE A 36 -6.72 4.60 -0.50
CA ILE A 36 -6.61 4.00 -1.85
C ILE A 36 -7.71 2.98 -2.10
N LEU A 37 -8.16 2.22 -1.11
CA LEU A 37 -9.30 1.31 -1.25
C LEU A 37 -10.59 2.08 -1.51
N HIS A 38 -10.81 3.21 -0.84
CA HIS A 38 -11.94 4.09 -1.13
C HIS A 38 -11.90 4.58 -2.58
N ILE A 39 -10.73 5.01 -3.06
CA ILE A 39 -10.54 5.44 -4.45
C ILE A 39 -10.85 4.30 -5.42
N ILE A 40 -10.29 3.12 -5.21
CA ILE A 40 -10.52 1.95 -6.07
C ILE A 40 -12.00 1.57 -6.07
N GLY A 41 -12.65 1.61 -4.91
CA GLY A 41 -14.10 1.37 -4.81
C GLY A 41 -14.94 2.40 -5.58
N MET A 42 -14.44 3.64 -5.69
CA MET A 42 -15.13 4.74 -6.39
C MET A 42 -14.95 4.67 -7.91
N ILE A 43 -13.74 4.40 -8.39
CA ILE A 43 -13.42 4.45 -9.84
C ILE A 43 -13.36 3.07 -10.50
N GLY A 44 -13.33 1.99 -9.72
CA GLY A 44 -13.15 0.61 -10.20
C GLY A 44 -11.70 0.22 -10.48
N VAL A 45 -11.48 -1.06 -10.73
CA VAL A 45 -10.13 -1.62 -11.01
C VAL A 45 -9.55 -1.16 -12.35
N ASP A 46 -10.39 -0.68 -13.27
CA ASP A 46 -10.00 -0.16 -14.58
C ASP A 46 -10.16 1.37 -14.69
N GLY A 47 -10.58 2.07 -13.63
CA GLY A 47 -10.88 3.49 -13.66
C GLY A 47 -9.68 4.37 -14.02
N ALA A 48 -8.48 3.98 -13.63
CA ALA A 48 -7.23 4.64 -13.99
C ALA A 48 -6.42 3.85 -15.04
N LEU A 49 -7.08 3.00 -15.85
CA LEU A 49 -6.38 2.14 -16.80
C LEU A 49 -5.48 2.94 -17.74
N TYR A 50 -4.18 2.64 -17.67
CA TYR A 50 -3.11 3.33 -18.39
C TYR A 50 -3.01 4.85 -18.10
N LYS A 51 -3.50 5.34 -16.98
CA LYS A 51 -3.42 6.75 -16.57
C LYS A 51 -2.42 6.96 -15.44
N SER A 52 -1.94 8.18 -15.29
CA SER A 52 -1.17 8.62 -14.12
C SER A 52 -2.14 9.14 -13.06
N MET A 53 -1.99 8.73 -11.81
CA MET A 53 -2.77 9.23 -10.69
C MET A 53 -1.95 10.26 -9.92
N GLU A 54 -2.40 11.51 -9.89
CA GLU A 54 -1.74 12.59 -9.17
C GLU A 54 -2.54 12.98 -7.94
N PHE A 55 -1.87 13.02 -6.79
CA PHE A 55 -2.47 13.32 -5.50
C PHE A 55 -2.01 14.69 -5.04
N VAL A 56 -2.96 15.58 -4.74
CA VAL A 56 -2.72 16.96 -4.30
C VAL A 56 -3.65 17.33 -3.16
N GLY A 57 -3.52 18.51 -2.61
CA GLY A 57 -4.41 19.07 -1.57
C GLY A 57 -3.78 19.10 -0.18
N ASP A 58 -4.43 19.80 0.72
CA ASP A 58 -3.96 20.05 2.09
C ASP A 58 -3.99 18.79 2.97
N GLY A 59 -4.86 17.83 2.65
CA GLY A 59 -4.95 16.53 3.32
C GLY A 59 -3.65 15.72 3.27
N ILE A 60 -2.79 15.95 2.25
CA ILE A 60 -1.50 15.26 2.11
C ILE A 60 -0.56 15.54 3.30
N SER A 61 -0.66 16.72 3.89
CA SER A 61 0.16 17.12 5.04
C SER A 61 -0.02 16.21 6.27
N TYR A 62 -1.14 15.49 6.34
CA TYR A 62 -1.43 14.54 7.43
C TYR A 62 -0.98 13.11 7.12
N LEU A 63 -0.53 12.83 5.89
CA LEU A 63 -0.10 11.50 5.46
C LEU A 63 1.39 11.31 5.68
N SER A 64 1.76 10.23 6.36
CA SER A 64 3.14 9.78 6.47
C SER A 64 3.72 9.40 5.10
N MET A 65 5.04 9.27 5.00
CA MET A 65 5.65 8.72 3.78
C MET A 65 5.20 7.27 3.52
N ASP A 66 4.98 6.49 4.58
CA ASP A 66 4.49 5.12 4.44
C ASP A 66 3.06 5.09 3.86
N ASP A 67 2.17 6.01 4.26
CA ASP A 67 0.83 6.15 3.65
C ASP A 67 0.92 6.52 2.17
N ARG A 68 1.75 7.52 1.82
CA ARG A 68 1.93 7.95 0.42
C ARG A 68 2.47 6.81 -0.45
N PHE A 69 3.42 6.02 0.07
CA PHE A 69 3.93 4.85 -0.63
C PHE A 69 2.86 3.76 -0.79
N THR A 70 2.01 3.56 0.20
CA THR A 70 0.89 2.62 0.11
C THR A 70 -0.07 3.02 -1.00
N ILE A 71 -0.47 4.29 -1.05
CA ILE A 71 -1.36 4.83 -2.08
C ILE A 71 -0.71 4.70 -3.47
N ALA A 72 0.54 5.15 -3.62
CA ALA A 72 1.25 5.08 -4.89
C ALA A 72 1.48 3.63 -5.36
N ASN A 73 1.77 2.71 -4.45
CA ASN A 73 1.95 1.29 -4.75
C ASN A 73 0.66 0.66 -5.28
N MET A 74 -0.48 1.01 -4.69
CA MET A 74 -1.77 0.46 -5.06
C MET A 74 -2.46 1.19 -6.22
N ALA A 75 -1.84 2.17 -6.84
CA ALA A 75 -2.34 2.77 -8.07
C ALA A 75 -2.54 1.72 -9.19
N ILE A 76 -1.72 0.67 -9.20
CA ILE A 76 -1.84 -0.45 -10.16
C ILE A 76 -3.15 -1.22 -9.99
N GLU A 77 -3.71 -1.28 -8.78
CA GLU A 77 -4.98 -1.95 -8.50
C GLU A 77 -6.19 -1.22 -9.11
N ALA A 78 -6.02 0.05 -9.50
CA ALA A 78 -6.97 0.82 -10.29
C ALA A 78 -6.61 0.86 -11.79
N GLY A 79 -5.61 0.07 -12.23
CA GLY A 79 -5.09 0.08 -13.60
C GLY A 79 -4.08 1.20 -13.89
N GLY A 80 -3.75 2.04 -12.90
CA GLY A 80 -2.86 3.19 -13.03
C GLY A 80 -1.41 2.81 -13.32
N LYS A 81 -0.70 3.69 -14.03
CA LYS A 81 0.73 3.53 -14.33
C LYS A 81 1.61 3.91 -13.17
N ASN A 82 1.20 4.89 -12.39
CA ASN A 82 1.89 5.37 -11.20
C ASN A 82 0.94 6.14 -10.29
N GLY A 83 1.41 6.42 -9.06
CA GLY A 83 0.82 7.39 -8.15
C GLY A 83 1.88 8.44 -7.82
N ILE A 84 1.56 9.71 -8.02
CA ILE A 84 2.48 10.85 -7.84
C ILE A 84 1.99 11.71 -6.70
N PHE A 85 2.90 12.05 -5.79
CA PHE A 85 2.69 13.00 -4.70
C PHE A 85 3.63 14.19 -4.86
N PRO A 86 3.26 15.38 -4.36
CA PRO A 86 4.13 16.55 -4.36
C PRO A 86 5.36 16.29 -3.50
N VAL A 87 6.47 16.93 -3.88
CA VAL A 87 7.74 16.86 -3.14
C VAL A 87 7.75 17.97 -2.10
N ASP A 88 7.07 17.74 -0.98
CA ASP A 88 7.08 18.61 0.18
C ASP A 88 8.32 18.39 1.07
N ASP A 89 8.40 19.09 2.20
CA ASP A 89 9.54 18.99 3.09
C ASP A 89 9.68 17.57 3.72
N LEU A 90 8.58 16.88 3.98
CA LEU A 90 8.61 15.50 4.45
C LEU A 90 9.23 14.56 3.40
N ALA A 91 8.90 14.75 2.12
CA ALA A 91 9.47 13.96 1.03
C ALA A 91 10.97 14.26 0.85
N LYS A 92 11.38 15.55 0.96
CA LYS A 92 12.79 15.93 0.90
C LYS A 92 13.60 15.31 2.05
N GLU A 93 13.11 15.43 3.29
CA GLU A 93 13.73 14.81 4.47
C GLU A 93 13.88 13.30 4.29
N TYR A 94 12.87 12.63 3.79
CA TYR A 94 12.92 11.21 3.48
C TYR A 94 14.00 10.88 2.45
N MET A 95 14.09 11.65 1.37
CA MET A 95 15.10 11.46 0.32
C MET A 95 16.52 11.65 0.84
N GLU A 96 16.77 12.70 1.62
CA GLU A 96 18.07 12.99 2.22
C GLU A 96 18.53 11.88 3.17
N ALA A 97 17.61 11.30 3.94
CA ALA A 97 17.87 10.18 4.83
C ALA A 97 18.18 8.85 4.09
N HIS A 98 17.73 8.72 2.82
CA HIS A 98 17.79 7.44 2.10
C HIS A 98 18.67 7.46 0.86
N SER A 99 18.99 8.61 0.29
CA SER A 99 19.80 8.74 -0.91
C SER A 99 20.78 9.91 -0.81
N LYS A 100 21.98 9.70 -1.36
CA LYS A 100 22.98 10.76 -1.57
C LYS A 100 23.05 11.20 -3.04
N ARG A 101 22.20 10.64 -3.89
CA ARG A 101 22.16 10.98 -5.31
C ARG A 101 21.44 12.30 -5.51
N PRO A 102 21.92 13.18 -6.42
CA PRO A 102 21.17 14.34 -6.81
C PRO A 102 19.83 13.91 -7.42
N TYR A 103 18.79 14.67 -7.15
CA TYR A 103 17.46 14.47 -7.71
C TYR A 103 16.91 15.80 -8.25
N VAL A 104 15.98 15.70 -9.18
CA VAL A 104 15.26 16.85 -9.73
C VAL A 104 13.82 16.75 -9.25
N VAL A 105 13.28 17.84 -8.76
CA VAL A 105 11.86 17.96 -8.41
C VAL A 105 11.11 18.34 -9.67
N TYR A 106 10.06 17.59 -9.99
CA TYR A 106 9.11 17.89 -11.04
C TYR A 106 7.78 18.24 -10.42
N GLU A 107 7.18 19.30 -10.90
CA GLU A 107 5.85 19.77 -10.51
C GLU A 107 4.98 19.86 -11.75
N ALA A 108 3.68 19.84 -11.59
CA ALA A 108 2.76 20.06 -12.70
C ALA A 108 2.85 21.52 -13.16
N ASP A 109 2.80 21.73 -14.47
CA ASP A 109 2.71 23.06 -15.04
C ASP A 109 1.37 23.72 -14.65
N GLU A 110 1.33 25.07 -14.67
CA GLU A 110 0.12 25.83 -14.29
C GLU A 110 -1.09 25.51 -15.21
N ASP A 111 -0.81 25.16 -16.45
CA ASP A 111 -1.77 24.79 -17.48
C ASP A 111 -1.92 23.27 -17.67
N ALA A 112 -1.46 22.46 -16.71
CA ALA A 112 -1.57 21.01 -16.78
C ALA A 112 -3.03 20.56 -16.90
N GLU A 113 -3.31 19.76 -17.93
CA GLU A 113 -4.63 19.21 -18.19
C GLU A 113 -4.81 17.83 -17.52
N TYR A 114 -5.98 17.62 -16.93
CA TYR A 114 -6.37 16.35 -16.32
C TYR A 114 -7.65 15.85 -16.98
N GLU A 115 -7.70 14.56 -17.29
CA GLU A 115 -8.88 13.94 -17.88
C GLU A 115 -10.06 13.95 -16.90
N GLU A 116 -9.75 13.71 -15.60
CA GLU A 116 -10.73 13.73 -14.53
C GLU A 116 -10.11 14.33 -13.25
N THR A 117 -10.94 14.93 -12.41
CA THR A 117 -10.53 15.44 -11.11
C THR A 117 -11.55 15.00 -10.05
N TYR A 118 -11.06 14.35 -9.01
CA TYR A 118 -11.84 13.91 -7.86
C TYR A 118 -11.41 14.65 -6.59
N THR A 119 -12.38 15.07 -5.78
CA THR A 119 -12.10 15.66 -4.47
C THR A 119 -12.57 14.70 -3.38
N ILE A 120 -11.69 14.40 -2.42
CA ILE A 120 -11.94 13.44 -1.35
C ILE A 120 -11.64 14.12 -0.01
N ASP A 121 -12.67 14.22 0.83
CA ASP A 121 -12.51 14.70 2.20
C ASP A 121 -12.11 13.53 3.11
N LEU A 122 -10.85 13.51 3.53
CA LEU A 122 -10.28 12.47 4.38
C LEU A 122 -10.95 12.39 5.76
N SER A 123 -11.57 13.48 6.21
CA SER A 123 -12.25 13.52 7.50
C SER A 123 -13.55 12.69 7.54
N THR A 124 -14.11 12.41 6.37
CA THR A 124 -15.36 11.64 6.22
C THR A 124 -15.13 10.16 6.01
N LEU A 125 -13.89 9.76 5.73
CA LEU A 125 -13.56 8.37 5.45
C LEU A 125 -13.73 7.49 6.69
N LYS A 126 -14.20 6.28 6.44
CA LYS A 126 -14.29 5.20 7.41
C LYS A 126 -13.30 4.08 7.06
N PRO A 127 -12.86 3.29 8.06
CA PRO A 127 -12.04 2.11 7.77
C PRO A 127 -12.72 1.22 6.74
N THR A 128 -11.96 0.89 5.69
CA THR A 128 -12.48 0.27 4.46
C THR A 128 -11.88 -1.12 4.26
N VAL A 129 -12.72 -2.07 3.87
CA VAL A 129 -12.35 -3.46 3.56
C VAL A 129 -12.76 -3.78 2.14
N ALA A 130 -11.87 -4.42 1.39
CA ALA A 130 -12.19 -4.98 0.08
C ALA A 130 -12.55 -6.47 0.19
N PHE A 131 -13.64 -6.85 -0.43
CA PHE A 131 -14.12 -8.24 -0.48
C PHE A 131 -13.62 -8.96 -1.74
N PRO A 132 -13.51 -10.29 -1.71
CA PRO A 132 -13.21 -11.06 -2.92
C PRO A 132 -14.26 -10.80 -4.03
N HIS A 133 -13.87 -10.87 -5.29
CA HIS A 133 -12.52 -11.23 -5.75
C HIS A 133 -11.76 -10.02 -6.31
N LEU A 134 -12.33 -8.83 -6.27
CA LEU A 134 -11.75 -7.60 -6.81
C LEU A 134 -11.57 -6.55 -5.70
N PRO A 135 -10.49 -5.76 -5.72
CA PRO A 135 -10.26 -4.71 -4.73
C PRO A 135 -11.28 -3.55 -4.78
N GLU A 136 -12.08 -3.45 -5.83
CA GLU A 136 -13.18 -2.48 -5.93
C GLU A 136 -14.43 -2.88 -5.11
N ASN A 137 -14.53 -4.13 -4.69
CA ASN A 137 -15.63 -4.62 -3.85
C ASN A 137 -15.48 -4.11 -2.42
N THR A 138 -15.42 -2.80 -2.25
CA THR A 138 -15.17 -2.16 -0.96
C THR A 138 -16.44 -1.99 -0.14
N LYS A 139 -16.28 -2.12 1.18
CA LYS A 139 -17.29 -1.79 2.18
C LYS A 139 -16.61 -1.09 3.36
N THR A 140 -17.34 -0.24 4.05
CA THR A 140 -16.89 0.27 5.33
C THR A 140 -16.99 -0.82 6.40
N ILE A 141 -16.16 -0.74 7.43
CA ILE A 141 -16.14 -1.78 8.49
C ILE A 141 -17.50 -1.94 9.18
N ASP A 142 -18.31 -0.89 9.22
CA ASP A 142 -19.65 -0.91 9.81
C ASP A 142 -20.64 -1.78 9.00
N GLU A 143 -20.32 -2.04 7.73
CA GLU A 143 -21.15 -2.86 6.81
C GLU A 143 -20.68 -4.32 6.76
N VAL A 144 -19.58 -4.63 7.46
CA VAL A 144 -19.01 -5.99 7.50
C VAL A 144 -19.63 -6.74 8.66
N GLY A 145 -20.31 -7.85 8.36
CA GLY A 145 -20.84 -8.77 9.38
C GLY A 145 -19.75 -9.68 9.97
N ASP A 146 -20.16 -10.63 10.78
CA ASP A 146 -19.24 -11.62 11.34
C ASP A 146 -18.70 -12.53 10.24
N ILE A 147 -17.39 -12.46 10.03
CA ILE A 147 -16.66 -13.28 9.06
C ILE A 147 -15.63 -14.12 9.80
N LYS A 148 -15.74 -15.45 9.64
CA LYS A 148 -14.72 -16.35 10.15
C LYS A 148 -13.45 -16.23 9.31
N ILE A 149 -12.32 -16.04 10.00
CA ILE A 149 -11.00 -15.87 9.37
C ILE A 149 -10.17 -17.13 9.68
N ASP A 150 -9.59 -17.74 8.65
CA ASP A 150 -8.69 -18.89 8.78
C ASP A 150 -7.22 -18.49 8.60
N GLN A 151 -6.98 -17.40 7.85
CA GLN A 151 -5.63 -16.89 7.62
C GLN A 151 -5.60 -15.37 7.59
N VAL A 152 -4.54 -14.79 8.16
CA VAL A 152 -4.25 -13.36 8.14
C VAL A 152 -2.86 -13.15 7.56
N VAL A 153 -2.73 -12.20 6.65
CA VAL A 153 -1.45 -11.77 6.09
C VAL A 153 -1.26 -10.28 6.38
N ILE A 154 -0.17 -9.95 7.02
CA ILE A 154 0.23 -8.57 7.27
C ILE A 154 1.54 -8.31 6.51
N GLY A 155 1.55 -7.27 5.69
CA GLY A 155 2.82 -6.85 5.13
C GLY A 155 2.89 -6.71 3.64
N SER A 156 3.96 -7.23 3.05
CA SER A 156 4.43 -7.04 1.68
C SER A 156 4.92 -5.61 1.39
N CYS A 157 5.10 -5.25 0.11
CA CYS A 157 5.57 -3.91 -0.31
C CYS A 157 4.60 -2.79 0.07
N THR A 158 3.32 -3.09 0.21
CA THR A 158 2.25 -2.13 0.51
C THR A 158 2.18 -1.81 2.01
N ASN A 159 1.91 -2.80 2.85
CA ASN A 159 1.68 -2.61 4.29
C ASN A 159 2.60 -3.48 5.18
N GLY A 160 3.84 -3.68 4.77
CA GLY A 160 4.91 -4.26 5.60
C GLY A 160 5.94 -3.24 6.04
N ARG A 161 5.58 -1.97 6.10
CA ARG A 161 6.47 -0.87 6.50
C ARG A 161 6.56 -0.76 8.00
N MET A 162 7.44 0.08 8.51
CA MET A 162 7.69 0.15 9.95
C MET A 162 6.46 0.53 10.75
N ASP A 163 5.65 1.45 10.25
CA ASP A 163 4.44 1.89 10.95
C ASP A 163 3.39 0.78 11.01
N ASP A 164 3.19 0.04 9.91
CA ASP A 164 2.30 -1.13 9.89
C ASP A 164 2.73 -2.18 10.92
N LEU A 165 4.02 -2.51 10.96
CA LEU A 165 4.56 -3.50 11.88
C LEU A 165 4.47 -3.05 13.35
N ARG A 166 4.66 -1.75 13.63
CA ARG A 166 4.47 -1.19 14.97
C ARG A 166 3.02 -1.27 15.43
N VAL A 167 2.07 -0.93 14.55
CA VAL A 167 0.65 -1.02 14.84
C VAL A 167 0.27 -2.47 15.13
N ALA A 168 0.66 -3.40 14.26
CA ALA A 168 0.40 -4.83 14.44
C ALA A 168 0.98 -5.35 15.77
N ALA A 169 2.24 -5.03 16.07
CA ALA A 169 2.88 -5.43 17.32
C ALA A 169 2.19 -4.80 18.55
N SER A 170 1.74 -3.55 18.46
CA SER A 170 1.04 -2.88 19.58
C SER A 170 -0.30 -3.55 19.90
N ILE A 171 -1.01 -4.05 18.88
CA ILE A 171 -2.28 -4.76 19.04
C ILE A 171 -2.07 -6.17 19.61
N LEU A 172 -1.02 -6.85 19.16
CA LEU A 172 -0.75 -8.26 19.49
C LEU A 172 0.09 -8.46 20.75
N LYS A 173 0.73 -7.41 21.25
CA LYS A 173 1.59 -7.50 22.45
C LYS A 173 0.84 -8.13 23.64
N GLY A 174 1.40 -9.21 24.15
CA GLY A 174 0.81 -9.96 25.28
C GLY A 174 -0.43 -10.77 24.93
N LYS A 175 -0.76 -10.90 23.65
CA LYS A 175 -1.88 -11.71 23.15
C LYS A 175 -1.39 -12.89 22.33
N LYS A 176 -2.28 -13.83 22.05
CA LYS A 176 -2.05 -14.95 21.15
C LYS A 176 -3.05 -14.91 19.99
N VAL A 177 -2.57 -15.27 18.82
CA VAL A 177 -3.44 -15.57 17.67
C VAL A 177 -4.27 -16.82 18.00
N ALA A 178 -5.52 -16.85 17.57
CA ALA A 178 -6.38 -18.01 17.80
C ALA A 178 -5.78 -19.26 17.12
N ASP A 179 -5.86 -20.43 17.77
CA ASP A 179 -5.20 -21.66 17.34
C ASP A 179 -5.58 -22.11 15.92
N TYR A 180 -6.78 -21.73 15.47
CA TYR A 180 -7.28 -22.05 14.13
C TYR A 180 -6.89 -21.01 13.07
N VAL A 181 -6.25 -19.90 13.45
CA VAL A 181 -5.85 -18.82 12.53
C VAL A 181 -4.36 -18.87 12.24
N LYS A 182 -4.01 -18.88 10.97
CA LYS A 182 -2.62 -18.74 10.53
C LYS A 182 -2.31 -17.27 10.30
N LEU A 183 -1.44 -16.68 11.13
CA LEU A 183 -0.93 -15.31 10.94
C LEU A 183 0.44 -15.34 10.28
N ILE A 184 0.57 -14.63 9.17
CA ILE A 184 1.81 -14.50 8.41
C ILE A 184 2.18 -13.02 8.31
N VAL A 185 3.44 -12.70 8.62
CA VAL A 185 3.95 -11.32 8.55
C VAL A 185 5.14 -11.25 7.61
N THR A 186 5.05 -10.35 6.62
CA THR A 186 6.08 -10.16 5.60
C THR A 186 6.55 -8.70 5.60
N PRO A 187 7.72 -8.36 6.19
CA PRO A 187 8.27 -7.02 6.12
C PRO A 187 8.52 -6.56 4.69
N ALA A 188 8.33 -5.27 4.39
CA ALA A 188 8.39 -4.75 3.03
C ALA A 188 9.80 -4.78 2.40
N SER A 189 10.85 -4.79 3.22
CA SER A 189 12.24 -4.85 2.74
C SER A 189 13.17 -5.45 3.78
N ARG A 190 14.36 -5.89 3.32
CA ARG A 190 15.43 -6.37 4.23
C ARG A 190 15.83 -5.30 5.26
N LYS A 191 15.86 -4.02 4.88
CA LYS A 191 16.17 -2.92 5.80
C LYS A 191 15.15 -2.84 6.92
N ILE A 192 13.85 -2.88 6.57
CA ILE A 192 12.74 -2.87 7.53
C ILE A 192 12.77 -4.14 8.40
N TYR A 193 12.98 -5.32 7.80
CA TYR A 193 13.13 -6.56 8.55
C TYR A 193 14.19 -6.44 9.66
N LEU A 194 15.40 -5.99 9.32
CA LEU A 194 16.50 -5.86 10.26
C LEU A 194 16.21 -4.78 11.33
N GLN A 195 15.56 -3.69 10.95
CA GLN A 195 15.19 -2.63 11.88
C GLN A 195 14.11 -3.11 12.85
N ALA A 196 13.05 -3.76 12.37
CA ALA A 196 12.00 -4.32 13.20
C ALA A 196 12.52 -5.42 14.15
N SER A 197 13.48 -6.24 13.70
CA SER A 197 14.16 -7.23 14.54
C SER A 197 14.93 -6.54 15.69
N LYS A 198 15.74 -5.55 15.38
CA LYS A 198 16.52 -4.80 16.40
C LYS A 198 15.63 -4.09 17.43
N MET A 199 14.40 -3.74 17.05
CA MET A 199 13.44 -3.08 17.94
C MET A 199 12.56 -4.06 18.73
N GLY A 200 12.74 -5.39 18.58
CA GLY A 200 11.93 -6.41 19.24
C GLY A 200 10.49 -6.53 18.70
N ILE A 201 10.20 -5.86 17.58
CA ILE A 201 8.87 -5.89 16.94
C ILE A 201 8.58 -7.29 16.41
N LEU A 202 9.56 -7.91 15.70
CA LEU A 202 9.40 -9.25 15.16
C LEU A 202 9.26 -10.29 16.26
N ASP A 203 9.96 -10.13 17.37
CA ASP A 203 9.85 -11.03 18.53
C ASP A 203 8.44 -10.96 19.12
N THR A 204 7.90 -9.75 19.31
CA THR A 204 6.52 -9.55 19.80
C THR A 204 5.49 -10.23 18.88
N LEU A 205 5.65 -10.11 17.56
CA LEU A 205 4.76 -10.75 16.59
C LEU A 205 4.91 -12.28 16.60
N ALA A 206 6.14 -12.78 16.68
CA ALA A 206 6.42 -14.22 16.75
C ALA A 206 5.89 -14.83 18.05
N GLU A 207 6.06 -14.15 19.20
CA GLU A 207 5.49 -14.55 20.48
C GLU A 207 3.95 -14.64 20.43
N ALA A 208 3.29 -13.77 19.66
CA ALA A 208 1.85 -13.84 19.44
C ALA A 208 1.43 -15.04 18.57
N GLY A 209 2.35 -15.73 17.91
CA GLY A 209 2.10 -16.88 17.04
C GLY A 209 2.20 -16.57 15.55
N ALA A 210 2.77 -15.42 15.17
CA ALA A 210 2.97 -15.06 13.76
C ALA A 210 4.15 -15.83 13.15
N MET A 211 4.00 -16.27 11.91
CA MET A 211 5.08 -16.71 11.05
C MET A 211 5.71 -15.50 10.37
N ILE A 212 6.97 -15.20 10.66
CA ILE A 212 7.70 -14.12 10.01
C ILE A 212 8.40 -14.65 8.76
N THR A 213 8.12 -14.04 7.61
CA THR A 213 8.73 -14.43 6.33
C THR A 213 9.77 -13.42 5.87
N HIS A 214 10.60 -13.82 4.90
CA HIS A 214 11.48 -12.88 4.20
C HIS A 214 10.67 -11.92 3.33
N PRO A 215 11.18 -10.68 3.12
CA PRO A 215 10.58 -9.72 2.20
C PRO A 215 10.40 -10.30 0.80
N GLY A 216 9.19 -10.13 0.25
CA GLY A 216 8.85 -10.63 -1.08
C GLY A 216 7.37 -10.52 -1.39
N CYS A 217 7.02 -10.80 -2.63
CA CYS A 217 5.64 -10.79 -3.11
C CYS A 217 4.88 -12.12 -2.93
N GLY A 218 5.50 -13.14 -2.34
CA GLY A 218 5.01 -14.52 -2.33
C GLY A 218 3.50 -14.68 -2.13
N LEU A 219 2.97 -14.12 -1.05
CA LEU A 219 1.55 -14.22 -0.71
C LEU A 219 0.64 -13.32 -1.56
N CYS A 220 1.17 -12.25 -2.16
CA CYS A 220 0.41 -11.36 -3.03
C CYS A 220 0.23 -11.93 -4.44
N CYS A 221 1.24 -12.64 -4.95
CA CYS A 221 1.25 -13.17 -6.31
C CYS A 221 0.68 -14.59 -6.42
N GLY A 222 0.06 -15.08 -5.41
CA GLY A 222 -0.40 -16.45 -5.31
C GLY A 222 0.27 -17.15 -4.14
N CYS A 223 -0.53 -17.65 -3.24
CA CYS A 223 -0.04 -18.23 -2.01
C CYS A 223 0.64 -19.56 -2.28
N LEU A 224 1.94 -19.56 -2.21
CA LEU A 224 2.76 -20.78 -2.30
C LEU A 224 2.48 -21.79 -1.17
N LEU A 225 1.73 -21.39 -0.14
CA LEU A 225 1.46 -22.23 1.01
C LEU A 225 0.29 -23.20 0.80
N TYR A 226 -0.69 -22.85 -0.07
CA TYR A 226 -1.83 -23.73 -0.31
C TYR A 226 -2.57 -23.56 -1.65
N THR A 227 -2.25 -22.54 -2.45
CA THR A 227 -2.96 -22.27 -3.71
C THR A 227 -2.23 -22.72 -4.96
N SER A 228 -0.94 -22.98 -4.88
CA SER A 228 -0.19 -23.59 -5.98
C SER A 228 -0.25 -25.09 -5.84
N PRO A 229 -0.86 -25.83 -6.77
CA PRO A 229 -0.81 -27.28 -6.76
C PRO A 229 0.66 -27.70 -6.89
N SER A 230 1.10 -28.58 -6.00
CA SER A 230 2.42 -29.18 -6.10
C SER A 230 2.51 -29.95 -7.41
N PRO A 231 3.65 -29.90 -8.13
CA PRO A 231 3.85 -30.77 -9.28
C PRO A 231 3.69 -32.26 -8.98
N ARG A 232 3.68 -32.63 -7.68
CA ARG A 232 3.45 -34.01 -7.21
C ARG A 232 1.97 -34.37 -7.06
N ASP A 233 1.08 -33.37 -7.13
CA ASP A 233 -0.36 -33.54 -6.97
C ASP A 233 -1.08 -33.64 -8.34
N ARG A 234 -0.31 -33.82 -9.42
CA ARG A 234 -0.80 -34.05 -10.78
C ARG A 234 -0.58 -35.50 -11.22
#